data_c6e4646bfaf0b77e3b3304fc3346fdbd
#
_entry.id   c6e4646bfaf0b77e3b3304fc3346fdbd
#
_cell.length_a   1.000
_cell.length_b   1.000
_cell.length_c   1.000
_cell.angle_alpha   90.00
_cell.angle_beta   90.00
_cell.angle_gamma   90.00
#
_symmetry.space_group_name_H-M   'P 1'
#
loop_
_entity.id
_entity.type
_entity.pdbx_description
1 polymer ?
#
loop_
_entity_poly.entity_id
_entity_poly.type
_entity_poly.pdbx_seq_one_letter_code
_entity_poly.pdbx_strand_id
1 'polypeptide(L)'
;MNSHTNIVRIKAVYNGLQELRDQVVFVGGAVVSLYMERSAEDVRETKDVDIIVGIYSRVKFAELEDRLRAIGFKNDTTAKFMGRFILDSTIVDVMPIEEGILGFPNRWYKEGYNNSIPHKIDDLITVRIFTAPYFLASKLEAFNDRGKNKAGEYDGRQSSDFEDIVYLLVYRRSIWEEITATTGDLKAYLIQELKRWSAIPYFEEWIDAQTSYYSPVAHYLVLPQLRKLFEAE
;
A
#
# COMPACT_ATOMS: atom_id res chain seq x y z
N MET A 1 -7.44 1.70 17.87
CA MET A 1 -8.69 0.93 17.60
C MET A 1 -8.77 0.53 16.12
N ASN A 2 -8.50 1.42 15.18
CA ASN A 2 -8.60 1.17 13.73
C ASN A 2 -7.55 0.18 13.18
N SER A 3 -6.32 0.19 13.70
CA SER A 3 -5.29 -0.80 13.36
C SER A 3 -5.75 -2.23 13.68
N HIS A 4 -6.45 -2.44 14.79
CA HIS A 4 -7.01 -3.74 15.16
C HIS A 4 -8.05 -4.23 14.14
N THR A 5 -8.92 -3.34 13.65
CA THR A 5 -9.95 -3.68 12.65
C THR A 5 -9.30 -4.13 11.33
N ASN A 6 -8.26 -3.42 10.85
CA ASN A 6 -7.54 -3.81 9.64
C ASN A 6 -6.87 -5.18 9.80
N ILE A 7 -6.25 -5.45 10.95
CA ILE A 7 -5.65 -6.76 11.26
C ILE A 7 -6.70 -7.88 11.26
N VAL A 8 -7.88 -7.64 11.84
CA VAL A 8 -8.98 -8.63 11.83
C VAL A 8 -9.41 -8.93 10.39
N ARG A 9 -9.55 -7.92 9.53
CA ARG A 9 -9.89 -8.11 8.11
C ARG A 9 -8.81 -8.88 7.36
N ILE A 10 -7.54 -8.54 7.56
CA ILE A 10 -6.42 -9.29 6.95
C ILE A 10 -6.47 -10.76 7.36
N LYS A 11 -6.67 -11.06 8.64
CA LYS A 11 -6.80 -12.44 9.14
C LYS A 11 -8.00 -13.18 8.54
N ALA A 12 -9.15 -12.50 8.42
CA ALA A 12 -10.34 -13.08 7.81
C ALA A 12 -10.08 -13.46 6.34
N VAL A 13 -9.48 -12.56 5.57
CA VAL A 13 -9.12 -12.81 4.17
C VAL A 13 -8.07 -13.91 4.06
N TYR A 14 -7.01 -13.89 4.89
CA TYR A 14 -5.99 -14.93 4.92
C TYR A 14 -6.58 -16.32 5.14
N ASN A 15 -7.48 -16.45 6.12
CA ASN A 15 -8.15 -17.72 6.42
C ASN A 15 -9.11 -18.13 5.28
N GLY A 16 -9.86 -17.17 4.72
CA GLY A 16 -10.77 -17.43 3.61
C GLY A 16 -10.08 -17.86 2.31
N LEU A 17 -8.85 -17.40 2.07
CA LEU A 17 -8.04 -17.80 0.92
C LEU A 17 -7.62 -19.28 0.94
N GLN A 18 -7.67 -19.94 2.09
CA GLN A 18 -7.32 -21.35 2.24
C GLN A 18 -5.94 -21.65 1.61
N GLU A 19 -5.87 -22.57 0.66
CA GLU A 19 -4.63 -22.94 -0.04
C GLU A 19 -4.06 -21.82 -0.96
N LEU A 20 -4.89 -20.82 -1.32
CA LEU A 20 -4.45 -19.69 -2.15
C LEU A 20 -3.61 -18.66 -1.38
N ARG A 21 -3.63 -18.68 -0.06
CA ARG A 21 -2.97 -17.68 0.80
C ARG A 21 -1.46 -17.55 0.57
N ASP A 22 -0.80 -18.63 0.16
CA ASP A 22 0.64 -18.64 -0.09
C ASP A 22 1.00 -18.05 -1.47
N GLN A 23 0.00 -17.83 -2.33
CA GLN A 23 0.14 -17.29 -3.68
C GLN A 23 -0.19 -15.79 -3.76
N VAL A 24 -0.50 -15.14 -2.64
CA VAL A 24 -0.88 -13.74 -2.61
C VAL A 24 0.08 -12.90 -1.79
N VAL A 25 0.13 -11.62 -2.10
CA VAL A 25 0.82 -10.59 -1.31
C VAL A 25 -0.21 -9.55 -0.90
N PHE A 26 -0.31 -9.29 0.40
CA PHE A 26 -1.19 -8.27 0.95
C PHE A 26 -0.56 -6.90 0.76
N VAL A 27 -1.35 -5.94 0.27
CA VAL A 27 -0.92 -4.58 -0.04
C VAL A 27 -1.98 -3.55 0.41
N GLY A 28 -1.89 -2.33 -0.08
CA GLY A 28 -2.90 -1.30 0.19
C GLY A 28 -2.90 -0.73 1.60
N GLY A 29 -3.93 0.03 1.93
CA GLY A 29 -4.02 0.74 3.21
C GLY A 29 -4.18 -0.18 4.42
N ALA A 30 -4.75 -1.38 4.25
CA ALA A 30 -4.96 -2.32 5.33
C ALA A 30 -3.65 -2.78 5.98
N VAL A 31 -2.55 -2.88 5.22
CA VAL A 31 -1.26 -3.36 5.70
C VAL A 31 -0.32 -2.27 6.20
N VAL A 32 -0.68 -0.99 6.11
CA VAL A 32 0.23 0.11 6.49
C VAL A 32 0.71 -0.01 7.93
N SER A 33 -0.15 -0.47 8.85
CA SER A 33 0.21 -0.70 10.25
C SER A 33 1.27 -1.78 10.47
N LEU A 34 1.44 -2.69 9.51
CA LEU A 34 2.43 -3.77 9.59
C LEU A 34 3.86 -3.27 9.37
N TYR A 35 4.04 -2.08 8.81
CA TYR A 35 5.34 -1.46 8.58
C TYR A 35 5.84 -0.62 9.75
N MET A 36 5.00 -0.34 10.75
CA MET A 36 5.32 0.59 11.81
C MET A 36 6.26 0.01 12.85
N GLU A 37 7.30 0.76 13.21
CA GLU A 37 8.25 0.45 14.26
C GLU A 37 8.01 1.27 15.54
N ARG A 38 7.17 2.31 15.44
CA ARG A 38 6.69 3.11 16.58
C ARG A 38 5.19 2.86 16.74
N SER A 39 4.72 2.92 17.98
CA SER A 39 3.28 2.88 18.24
C SER A 39 2.61 4.07 17.52
N ALA A 40 1.83 3.77 16.50
CA ALA A 40 0.93 4.73 15.90
C ALA A 40 -0.45 4.49 16.49
N GLU A 41 -0.98 5.48 17.19
CA GLU A 41 -2.23 5.31 17.92
C GLU A 41 -3.43 5.13 17.00
N ASP A 42 -3.41 5.68 15.78
CA ASP A 42 -4.54 5.55 14.84
C ASP A 42 -4.11 5.50 13.36
N VAL A 43 -3.94 4.30 12.87
CA VAL A 43 -3.96 4.04 11.44
C VAL A 43 -5.40 4.11 10.94
N ARG A 44 -5.61 4.74 9.81
CA ARG A 44 -6.91 4.81 9.16
C ARG A 44 -7.54 3.41 9.01
N GLU A 45 -8.79 3.28 9.37
CA GLU A 45 -9.56 2.08 9.04
C GLU A 45 -9.82 2.01 7.54
N THR A 46 -9.54 0.87 6.91
CA THR A 46 -9.89 0.59 5.51
C THR A 46 -11.09 -0.33 5.45
N LYS A 47 -11.92 -0.16 4.42
CA LYS A 47 -13.09 -1.02 4.17
C LYS A 47 -12.73 -2.26 3.36
N ASP A 48 -11.61 -2.21 2.68
CA ASP A 48 -11.11 -3.20 1.74
C ASP A 48 -9.75 -3.76 2.17
N VAL A 49 -9.48 -4.95 1.70
CA VAL A 49 -8.17 -5.61 1.77
C VAL A 49 -7.71 -5.84 0.34
N ASP A 50 -6.58 -5.28 0.00
CA ASP A 50 -5.96 -5.41 -1.31
C ASP A 50 -4.97 -6.58 -1.30
N ILE A 51 -5.07 -7.47 -2.30
CA ILE A 51 -4.11 -8.56 -2.52
C ILE A 51 -3.62 -8.58 -3.96
N ILE A 52 -2.35 -8.89 -4.12
CA ILE A 52 -1.72 -9.09 -5.43
C ILE A 52 -1.47 -10.56 -5.66
N VAL A 53 -1.75 -11.01 -6.89
CA VAL A 53 -1.57 -12.38 -7.34
C VAL A 53 -0.59 -12.46 -8.52
N GLY A 54 0.28 -13.46 -8.51
CA GLY A 54 1.30 -13.68 -9.53
C GLY A 54 0.75 -14.18 -10.86
N ILE A 55 -0.18 -13.44 -11.48
CA ILE A 55 -0.89 -13.84 -12.70
C ILE A 55 -0.50 -12.93 -13.87
N TYR A 56 -0.20 -13.56 -15.01
CA TYR A 56 0.30 -12.95 -16.24
C TYR A 56 -0.67 -13.02 -17.44
N SER A 57 -1.88 -13.54 -17.27
CA SER A 57 -2.83 -13.62 -18.35
C SER A 57 -4.30 -13.59 -17.88
N ARG A 58 -5.19 -13.09 -18.74
CA ARG A 58 -6.64 -13.06 -18.47
C ARG A 58 -7.25 -14.44 -18.23
N VAL A 59 -6.76 -15.46 -18.94
CA VAL A 59 -7.23 -16.84 -18.76
C VAL A 59 -6.91 -17.34 -17.36
N LYS A 60 -5.68 -17.13 -16.90
CA LYS A 60 -5.27 -17.50 -15.54
C LYS A 60 -6.00 -16.70 -14.47
N PHE A 61 -6.35 -15.45 -14.75
CA PHE A 61 -7.16 -14.67 -13.83
C PHE A 61 -8.59 -15.23 -13.73
N ALA A 62 -9.21 -15.61 -14.84
CA ALA A 62 -10.54 -16.26 -14.84
C ALA A 62 -10.52 -17.59 -14.06
N GLU A 63 -9.48 -18.43 -14.23
CA GLU A 63 -9.31 -19.65 -13.44
C GLU A 63 -9.19 -19.35 -11.93
N LEU A 64 -8.49 -18.27 -11.55
CA LEU A 64 -8.42 -17.84 -10.17
C LEU A 64 -9.78 -17.38 -9.64
N GLU A 65 -10.55 -16.62 -10.44
CA GLU A 65 -11.89 -16.20 -10.06
C GLU A 65 -12.80 -17.40 -9.76
N ASP A 66 -12.74 -18.46 -10.59
CA ASP A 66 -13.49 -19.70 -10.34
C ASP A 66 -13.08 -20.35 -9.01
N ARG A 67 -11.79 -20.39 -8.72
CA ARG A 67 -11.27 -20.93 -7.45
C ARG A 67 -11.71 -20.07 -6.25
N LEU A 68 -11.65 -18.75 -6.37
CA LEU A 68 -12.12 -17.83 -5.32
C LEU A 68 -13.61 -18.04 -5.03
N ARG A 69 -14.43 -18.17 -6.08
CA ARG A 69 -15.86 -18.47 -5.92
C ARG A 69 -16.09 -19.81 -5.22
N ALA A 70 -15.32 -20.83 -5.57
CA ALA A 70 -15.44 -22.16 -4.96
C ALA A 70 -15.14 -22.17 -3.45
N ILE A 71 -14.29 -21.24 -2.96
CA ILE A 71 -13.96 -21.10 -1.55
C ILE A 71 -14.74 -19.98 -0.83
N GLY A 72 -15.79 -19.47 -1.45
CA GLY A 72 -16.78 -18.59 -0.80
C GLY A 72 -16.66 -17.09 -1.10
N PHE A 73 -15.70 -16.66 -1.92
CA PHE A 73 -15.67 -15.27 -2.40
C PHE A 73 -16.78 -15.04 -3.43
N LYS A 74 -17.40 -13.88 -3.39
CA LYS A 74 -18.45 -13.46 -4.31
C LYS A 74 -17.99 -12.25 -5.11
N ASN A 75 -18.14 -12.25 -6.43
CA ASN A 75 -17.87 -11.07 -7.23
C ASN A 75 -18.79 -9.91 -6.81
N ASP A 76 -18.23 -8.72 -6.61
CA ASP A 76 -19.00 -7.50 -6.42
C ASP A 76 -19.41 -6.97 -7.80
N THR A 77 -20.62 -7.32 -8.25
CA THR A 77 -21.15 -6.90 -9.55
C THR A 77 -21.52 -5.42 -9.62
N THR A 78 -21.48 -4.70 -8.50
CA THR A 78 -21.75 -3.26 -8.43
C THR A 78 -20.48 -2.42 -8.54
N ALA A 79 -19.32 -3.04 -8.34
CA ALA A 79 -18.03 -2.37 -8.43
C ALA A 79 -17.65 -2.11 -9.90
N LYS A 80 -16.99 -0.96 -10.13
CA LYS A 80 -16.38 -0.66 -11.44
C LYS A 80 -15.13 -1.51 -11.71
N PHE A 81 -14.49 -1.97 -10.65
CA PHE A 81 -13.29 -2.80 -10.71
C PHE A 81 -13.67 -4.29 -10.74
N MET A 82 -13.31 -4.98 -11.82
CA MET A 82 -13.66 -6.39 -12.02
C MET A 82 -12.98 -7.35 -11.04
N GLY A 83 -11.85 -6.97 -10.46
CA GLY A 83 -11.14 -7.77 -9.45
C GLY A 83 -11.69 -7.64 -8.04
N ARG A 84 -12.86 -7.00 -7.84
CA ARG A 84 -13.45 -6.83 -6.52
C ARG A 84 -14.33 -8.01 -6.14
N PHE A 85 -14.04 -8.54 -4.97
CA PHE A 85 -14.80 -9.63 -4.35
C PHE A 85 -15.30 -9.21 -2.97
N ILE A 86 -16.27 -9.97 -2.47
CA ILE A 86 -16.78 -9.88 -1.11
C ILE A 86 -16.59 -11.24 -0.44
N LEU A 87 -15.92 -11.25 0.70
CA LEU A 87 -15.84 -12.38 1.61
C LEU A 87 -16.55 -11.99 2.90
N ASP A 88 -17.67 -12.64 3.21
CA ASP A 88 -18.59 -12.24 4.27
C ASP A 88 -18.98 -10.76 4.16
N SER A 89 -18.42 -9.88 5.01
CA SER A 89 -18.62 -8.43 4.96
C SER A 89 -17.38 -7.64 4.53
N THR A 90 -16.30 -8.32 4.18
CA THR A 90 -15.03 -7.71 3.81
C THR A 90 -14.92 -7.58 2.30
N ILE A 91 -14.63 -6.39 1.82
CA ILE A 91 -14.28 -6.13 0.42
C ILE A 91 -12.85 -6.61 0.20
N VAL A 92 -12.62 -7.35 -0.88
CA VAL A 92 -11.29 -7.86 -1.25
C VAL A 92 -11.01 -7.49 -2.70
N ASP A 93 -10.02 -6.64 -2.91
CA ASP A 93 -9.56 -6.27 -4.24
C ASP A 93 -8.38 -7.16 -4.65
N VAL A 94 -8.59 -7.97 -5.68
CA VAL A 94 -7.63 -8.94 -6.21
C VAL A 94 -6.99 -8.39 -7.46
N MET A 95 -5.71 -8.06 -7.40
CA MET A 95 -4.98 -7.41 -8.47
C MET A 95 -3.91 -8.32 -9.05
N PRO A 96 -3.89 -8.55 -10.38
CA PRO A 96 -2.81 -9.27 -11.04
C PRO A 96 -1.55 -8.39 -11.10
N ILE A 97 -0.37 -9.03 -11.18
CA ILE A 97 0.90 -8.32 -11.34
C ILE A 97 1.12 -7.75 -12.76
N GLU A 98 0.32 -8.16 -13.73
CA GLU A 98 0.41 -7.69 -15.11
C GLU A 98 -0.64 -6.61 -15.40
N GLU A 99 -0.20 -5.43 -15.80
CA GLU A 99 -1.02 -4.22 -15.96
C GLU A 99 -2.18 -4.40 -16.97
N GLY A 100 -1.95 -5.14 -18.04
CA GLY A 100 -2.93 -5.30 -19.14
C GLY A 100 -4.14 -6.17 -18.83
N ILE A 101 -4.23 -6.81 -17.65
CA ILE A 101 -5.29 -7.77 -17.33
C ILE A 101 -6.57 -7.07 -16.89
N LEU A 102 -6.48 -6.19 -15.89
CA LEU A 102 -7.63 -5.48 -15.30
C LEU A 102 -7.59 -3.96 -15.46
N GLY A 103 -6.59 -3.42 -16.18
CA GLY A 103 -6.49 -1.99 -16.46
C GLY A 103 -6.02 -1.14 -15.26
N PHE A 104 -5.38 -1.75 -14.28
CA PHE A 104 -4.76 -1.05 -13.15
C PHE A 104 -3.24 -0.95 -13.36
N PRO A 105 -2.72 0.21 -13.77
CA PRO A 105 -1.29 0.39 -13.92
C PRO A 105 -0.66 0.73 -12.56
N ASN A 106 -0.01 -0.23 -11.93
CA ASN A 106 0.97 0.09 -10.90
C ASN A 106 2.26 -0.66 -11.23
N ARG A 107 3.20 0.06 -11.82
CA ARG A 107 4.47 -0.47 -12.33
C ARG A 107 5.28 -1.27 -11.30
N TRP A 108 5.01 -1.06 -10.00
CA TRP A 108 5.76 -1.68 -8.91
C TRP A 108 5.16 -3.01 -8.42
N TYR A 109 3.99 -3.40 -8.91
CA TYR A 109 3.32 -4.62 -8.43
C TYR A 109 4.11 -5.88 -8.73
N LYS A 110 4.66 -6.02 -9.93
CA LYS A 110 5.43 -7.20 -10.36
C LYS A 110 6.72 -7.37 -9.56
N GLU A 111 7.52 -6.31 -9.46
CA GLU A 111 8.76 -6.36 -8.70
C GLU A 111 8.50 -6.47 -7.19
N GLY A 112 7.54 -5.71 -6.67
CA GLY A 112 7.13 -5.80 -5.27
C GLY A 112 6.63 -7.18 -4.88
N TYR A 113 5.87 -7.85 -5.76
CA TYR A 113 5.43 -9.24 -5.56
C TYR A 113 6.63 -10.19 -5.48
N ASN A 114 7.58 -10.08 -6.39
CA ASN A 114 8.77 -10.95 -6.44
C ASN A 114 9.71 -10.71 -5.25
N ASN A 115 9.75 -9.48 -4.72
CA ASN A 115 10.58 -9.08 -3.57
C ASN A 115 9.77 -9.00 -2.25
N SER A 116 8.58 -9.58 -2.20
CA SER A 116 7.76 -9.58 -1.00
C SER A 116 8.36 -10.42 0.12
N ILE A 117 8.10 -10.01 1.34
CA ILE A 117 8.65 -10.63 2.56
C ILE A 117 7.55 -11.20 3.45
N PRO A 118 7.83 -12.27 4.20
CA PRO A 118 6.92 -12.75 5.22
C PRO A 118 6.83 -11.75 6.38
N HIS A 119 5.62 -11.50 6.87
CA HIS A 119 5.35 -10.71 8.07
C HIS A 119 4.46 -11.48 9.02
N LYS A 120 4.95 -11.70 10.23
CA LYS A 120 4.22 -12.42 11.28
C LYS A 120 3.20 -11.49 11.93
N ILE A 121 1.92 -11.81 11.80
CA ILE A 121 0.84 -11.08 12.48
C ILE A 121 0.65 -11.62 13.90
N ASP A 122 0.67 -12.95 14.05
CA ASP A 122 0.61 -13.65 15.33
C ASP A 122 1.29 -15.04 15.21
N ASP A 123 1.12 -15.90 16.21
CA ASP A 123 1.77 -17.22 16.21
C ASP A 123 1.24 -18.19 15.15
N LEU A 124 0.06 -17.92 14.60
CA LEU A 124 -0.63 -18.77 13.63
C LEU A 124 -0.62 -18.22 12.22
N ILE A 125 -0.49 -16.89 12.07
CA ILE A 125 -0.68 -16.19 10.80
C ILE A 125 0.58 -15.41 10.42
N THR A 126 1.14 -15.79 9.30
CA THR A 126 2.21 -15.04 8.60
C THR A 126 1.71 -14.72 7.20
N VAL A 127 1.66 -13.45 6.85
CA VAL A 127 1.28 -12.96 5.52
C VAL A 127 2.50 -12.51 4.74
N ARG A 128 2.41 -12.49 3.41
CA ARG A 128 3.41 -11.83 2.57
C ARG A 128 3.00 -10.38 2.34
N ILE A 129 3.94 -9.46 2.50
CA ILE A 129 3.76 -8.02 2.21
C ILE A 129 4.94 -7.54 1.35
N PHE A 130 4.80 -6.39 0.70
CA PHE A 130 5.93 -5.74 0.04
C PHE A 130 7.02 -5.38 1.07
N THR A 131 8.27 -5.25 0.63
CA THR A 131 9.24 -4.48 1.42
C THR A 131 8.79 -3.02 1.49
N ALA A 132 9.20 -2.29 2.54
CA ALA A 132 8.74 -0.92 2.73
C ALA A 132 9.06 0.01 1.55
N PRO A 133 10.23 -0.07 0.85
CA PRO A 133 10.48 0.71 -0.35
C PRO A 133 9.51 0.41 -1.50
N TYR A 134 9.14 -0.85 -1.76
CA TYR A 134 8.13 -1.18 -2.78
C TYR A 134 6.73 -0.74 -2.38
N PHE A 135 6.40 -0.82 -1.09
CA PHE A 135 5.14 -0.28 -0.59
C PHE A 135 5.08 1.24 -0.82
N LEU A 136 6.13 1.97 -0.45
CA LEU A 136 6.24 3.41 -0.68
C LEU A 136 6.11 3.75 -2.17
N ALA A 137 6.83 3.05 -3.04
CA ALA A 137 6.77 3.26 -4.48
C ALA A 137 5.36 3.02 -5.04
N SER A 138 4.68 1.96 -4.58
CA SER A 138 3.31 1.67 -5.00
C SER A 138 2.30 2.74 -4.57
N LYS A 139 2.51 3.36 -3.40
CA LYS A 139 1.68 4.46 -2.89
C LYS A 139 1.95 5.79 -3.60
N LEU A 140 3.21 6.06 -3.93
CA LEU A 140 3.59 7.21 -4.75
C LEU A 140 2.96 7.12 -6.15
N GLU A 141 2.99 5.94 -6.77
CA GLU A 141 2.36 5.71 -8.08
C GLU A 141 0.84 5.91 -8.00
N ALA A 142 0.19 5.36 -6.97
CA ALA A 142 -1.25 5.54 -6.76
C ALA A 142 -1.61 7.02 -6.50
N PHE A 143 -0.80 7.75 -5.76
CA PHE A 143 -1.00 9.18 -5.55
C PHE A 143 -0.80 9.98 -6.84
N ASN A 144 0.17 9.62 -7.69
CA ASN A 144 0.36 10.23 -9.00
C ASN A 144 -0.86 10.05 -9.91
N ASP A 145 -1.51 8.88 -9.84
CA ASP A 145 -2.70 8.57 -10.66
C ASP A 145 -3.98 9.29 -10.14
N ARG A 146 -4.25 9.24 -8.85
CA ARG A 146 -5.54 9.65 -8.27
C ARG A 146 -5.49 10.70 -7.17
N GLY A 147 -4.31 11.27 -6.88
CA GLY A 147 -4.14 12.28 -5.82
C GLY A 147 -4.64 13.68 -6.16
N LYS A 148 -5.34 13.87 -7.30
CA LYS A 148 -5.89 15.14 -7.73
C LYS A 148 -7.26 15.42 -7.12
N ASN A 149 -7.44 16.67 -6.69
CA ASN A 149 -8.73 17.18 -6.24
C ASN A 149 -9.70 17.44 -7.42
N LYS A 150 -10.91 17.93 -7.14
CA LYS A 150 -11.91 18.25 -8.16
C LYS A 150 -11.48 19.35 -9.14
N ALA A 151 -10.51 20.18 -8.78
CA ALA A 151 -9.93 21.21 -9.65
C ALA A 151 -8.81 20.65 -10.55
N GLY A 152 -8.45 19.39 -10.42
CA GLY A 152 -7.38 18.74 -11.18
C GLY A 152 -5.98 18.99 -10.61
N GLU A 153 -5.88 19.56 -9.41
CA GLU A 153 -4.63 19.83 -8.70
C GLU A 153 -4.33 18.73 -7.69
N TYR A 154 -3.07 18.36 -7.53
CA TYR A 154 -2.68 17.42 -6.48
C TYR A 154 -2.92 18.01 -5.09
N ASP A 155 -3.51 17.21 -4.21
CA ASP A 155 -3.78 17.59 -2.83
C ASP A 155 -3.56 16.39 -1.89
N GLY A 156 -2.45 16.41 -1.17
CA GLY A 156 -2.09 15.38 -0.20
C GLY A 156 -2.95 15.38 1.06
N ARG A 157 -3.64 16.48 1.39
CA ARG A 157 -4.39 16.63 2.65
C ARG A 157 -5.58 15.68 2.78
N GLN A 158 -6.16 15.25 1.65
CA GLN A 158 -7.33 14.36 1.63
C GLN A 158 -7.07 13.05 0.91
N SER A 159 -5.84 12.79 0.51
CA SER A 159 -5.47 11.58 -0.19
C SER A 159 -5.10 10.46 0.78
N SER A 160 -5.83 9.36 0.73
CA SER A 160 -5.51 8.16 1.52
C SER A 160 -4.17 7.53 1.13
N ASP A 161 -3.73 7.68 -0.12
CA ASP A 161 -2.41 7.18 -0.54
C ASP A 161 -1.30 8.05 0.03
N PHE A 162 -1.51 9.38 0.07
CA PHE A 162 -0.55 10.28 0.70
C PHE A 162 -0.51 10.11 2.22
N GLU A 163 -1.65 9.84 2.86
CA GLU A 163 -1.71 9.45 4.28
C GLU A 163 -0.83 8.22 4.54
N ASP A 164 -0.98 7.15 3.75
CA ASP A 164 -0.18 5.93 3.90
C ASP A 164 1.33 6.20 3.69
N ILE A 165 1.70 7.10 2.75
CA ILE A 165 3.08 7.58 2.55
C ILE A 165 3.60 8.28 3.81
N VAL A 166 2.86 9.24 4.34
CA VAL A 166 3.26 10.00 5.53
C VAL A 166 3.40 9.09 6.75
N TYR A 167 2.47 8.16 6.94
CA TYR A 167 2.57 7.19 8.03
C TYR A 167 3.85 6.37 7.94
N LEU A 168 4.23 5.89 6.76
CA LEU A 168 5.45 5.13 6.57
C LEU A 168 6.70 5.98 6.90
N LEU A 169 6.77 7.21 6.37
CA LEU A 169 7.90 8.12 6.57
C LEU A 169 8.06 8.58 8.04
N VAL A 170 6.97 8.66 8.79
CA VAL A 170 6.96 9.11 10.19
C VAL A 170 7.18 7.96 11.16
N TYR A 171 6.50 6.83 10.96
CA TYR A 171 6.44 5.76 11.96
C TYR A 171 7.39 4.57 11.70
N ARG A 172 8.01 4.48 10.49
CA ARG A 172 9.06 3.52 10.20
C ARG A 172 10.43 4.20 10.19
N ARG A 173 11.20 4.03 11.28
CA ARG A 173 12.53 4.65 11.42
C ARG A 173 13.52 4.17 10.37
N SER A 174 13.47 2.87 10.06
CA SER A 174 14.38 2.22 9.10
C SER A 174 14.11 2.60 7.64
N ILE A 175 12.99 3.28 7.33
CA ILE A 175 12.61 3.59 5.94
C ILE A 175 13.69 4.36 5.18
N TRP A 176 14.38 5.28 5.84
CA TRP A 176 15.39 6.13 5.22
C TRP A 176 16.65 5.34 4.81
N GLU A 177 17.08 4.41 5.66
CA GLU A 177 18.18 3.49 5.37
C GLU A 177 17.76 2.49 4.30
N GLU A 178 16.53 2.00 4.35
CA GLU A 178 15.96 1.07 3.37
C GLU A 178 15.87 1.71 1.98
N ILE A 179 15.42 2.98 1.87
CA ILE A 179 15.42 3.73 0.61
C ILE A 179 16.85 3.87 0.08
N THR A 180 17.79 4.27 0.93
CA THR A 180 19.21 4.43 0.55
C THR A 180 19.82 3.13 0.06
N ALA A 181 19.44 2.00 0.64
CA ALA A 181 19.91 0.66 0.27
C ALA A 181 19.28 0.11 -1.01
N THR A 182 18.19 0.72 -1.53
CA THR A 182 17.63 0.30 -2.82
C THR A 182 18.59 0.61 -3.97
N THR A 183 18.40 -0.07 -5.10
CA THR A 183 19.23 0.08 -6.29
C THR A 183 18.37 0.17 -7.56
N GLY A 184 18.98 0.54 -8.67
CA GLY A 184 18.34 0.55 -9.99
C GLY A 184 17.12 1.49 -10.07
N ASP A 185 16.12 1.05 -10.81
CA ASP A 185 14.93 1.86 -11.12
C ASP A 185 14.10 2.23 -9.88
N LEU A 186 14.04 1.34 -8.88
CA LEU A 186 13.32 1.63 -7.65
C LEU A 186 13.93 2.81 -6.90
N LYS A 187 15.26 2.83 -6.75
CA LYS A 187 15.98 3.95 -6.10
C LYS A 187 15.76 5.24 -6.84
N ALA A 188 16.01 5.23 -8.16
CA ALA A 188 15.84 6.41 -9.00
C ALA A 188 14.42 6.98 -8.90
N TYR A 189 13.40 6.12 -8.96
CA TYR A 189 12.00 6.52 -8.83
C TYR A 189 11.69 7.13 -7.47
N LEU A 190 12.07 6.46 -6.37
CA LEU A 190 11.81 6.96 -5.01
C LEU A 190 12.44 8.33 -4.79
N ILE A 191 13.70 8.51 -5.17
CA ILE A 191 14.40 9.78 -5.04
C ILE A 191 13.73 10.87 -5.89
N GLN A 192 13.40 10.56 -7.15
CA GLN A 192 12.75 11.50 -8.06
C GLN A 192 11.40 11.97 -7.51
N GLU A 193 10.54 11.02 -7.08
CA GLU A 193 9.20 11.37 -6.59
C GLU A 193 9.24 12.11 -5.26
N LEU A 194 10.10 11.71 -4.33
CA LEU A 194 10.27 12.41 -3.05
C LEU A 194 10.82 13.84 -3.27
N LYS A 195 11.79 14.03 -4.19
CA LYS A 195 12.26 15.38 -4.58
C LYS A 195 11.13 16.21 -5.19
N ARG A 196 10.36 15.63 -6.12
CA ARG A 196 9.25 16.31 -6.79
C ARG A 196 8.20 16.78 -5.80
N TRP A 197 7.74 15.92 -4.90
CA TRP A 197 6.70 16.26 -3.93
C TRP A 197 7.19 17.22 -2.86
N SER A 198 8.42 17.07 -2.35
CA SER A 198 9.00 17.97 -1.35
C SER A 198 9.28 19.39 -1.87
N ALA A 199 9.29 19.59 -3.18
CA ALA A 199 9.44 20.90 -3.80
C ALA A 199 8.13 21.70 -3.90
N ILE A 200 6.99 21.09 -3.57
CA ILE A 200 5.69 21.79 -3.61
C ILE A 200 5.59 22.72 -2.39
N PRO A 201 5.14 23.96 -2.57
CA PRO A 201 5.09 24.94 -1.48
C PRO A 201 4.25 24.52 -0.27
N TYR A 202 3.26 23.67 -0.46
CA TYR A 202 2.33 23.21 0.59
C TYR A 202 2.64 21.80 1.10
N PHE A 203 3.81 21.24 0.80
CA PHE A 203 4.15 19.87 1.18
C PHE A 203 4.19 19.68 2.71
N GLU A 204 4.68 20.68 3.45
CA GLU A 204 4.68 20.65 4.92
C GLU A 204 3.26 20.60 5.48
N GLU A 205 2.36 21.43 4.93
CA GLU A 205 0.94 21.42 5.31
C GLU A 205 0.27 20.08 5.03
N TRP A 206 0.65 19.41 3.93
CA TRP A 206 0.12 18.09 3.62
C TRP A 206 0.55 17.05 4.63
N ILE A 207 1.83 17.04 5.03
CA ILE A 207 2.34 16.14 6.06
C ILE A 207 1.61 16.38 7.39
N ASP A 208 1.50 17.62 7.81
CA ASP A 208 0.87 17.96 9.07
C ASP A 208 -0.63 17.65 9.07
N ALA A 209 -1.32 17.87 7.94
CA ALA A 209 -2.74 17.53 7.81
C ALA A 209 -3.01 16.03 8.00
N GLN A 210 -2.08 15.17 7.59
CA GLN A 210 -2.20 13.71 7.76
C GLN A 210 -1.81 13.23 9.17
N THR A 211 -1.17 14.06 9.96
CA THR A 211 -0.66 13.67 11.29
C THR A 211 -1.12 14.59 12.41
N SER A 212 -1.88 15.65 12.10
CA SER A 212 -2.23 16.74 13.02
C SER A 212 -2.88 16.31 14.33
N TYR A 213 -3.55 15.16 14.35
CA TYR A 213 -4.18 14.63 15.56
C TYR A 213 -3.18 13.98 16.53
N TYR A 214 -2.07 13.42 16.01
CA TYR A 214 -1.14 12.53 16.75
C TYR A 214 0.28 13.06 16.82
N SER A 215 0.69 13.87 15.87
CA SER A 215 2.02 14.45 15.82
C SER A 215 1.98 15.82 15.11
N PRO A 216 1.61 16.89 15.84
CA PRO A 216 1.40 18.22 15.25
C PRO A 216 2.65 18.84 14.61
N VAL A 217 3.75 18.10 14.55
CA VAL A 217 5.06 18.55 14.03
C VAL A 217 5.74 17.46 13.20
N ALA A 218 4.96 16.64 12.52
CA ALA A 218 5.50 15.50 11.76
C ALA A 218 6.44 15.93 10.63
N HIS A 219 6.24 17.10 10.02
CA HIS A 219 7.16 17.64 9.04
C HIS A 219 8.58 17.81 9.59
N TYR A 220 8.77 18.12 10.89
CA TYR A 220 10.11 18.16 11.51
C TYR A 220 10.80 16.79 11.59
N LEU A 221 10.06 15.70 11.50
CA LEU A 221 10.63 14.36 11.42
C LEU A 221 11.01 13.98 9.99
N VAL A 222 10.23 14.42 9.01
CA VAL A 222 10.36 14.01 7.60
C VAL A 222 11.34 14.88 6.83
N LEU A 223 11.22 16.23 6.90
CA LEU A 223 12.01 17.12 6.07
C LEU A 223 13.53 17.05 6.29
N PRO A 224 14.05 16.93 7.52
CA PRO A 224 15.50 16.77 7.71
C PRO A 224 16.02 15.46 7.10
N GLN A 225 15.24 14.41 7.12
CA GLN A 225 15.63 13.13 6.54
C GLN A 225 15.61 13.19 5.01
N LEU A 226 14.61 13.84 4.41
CA LEU A 226 14.58 14.10 2.97
C LEU A 226 15.81 14.88 2.51
N ARG A 227 16.20 15.95 3.24
CA ARG A 227 17.42 16.71 2.92
C ARG A 227 18.66 15.83 2.95
N LYS A 228 18.85 15.03 4.01
CA LYS A 228 19.98 14.09 4.10
C LYS A 228 19.98 13.07 2.96
N LEU A 229 18.80 12.54 2.61
CA LEU A 229 18.64 11.58 1.52
C LEU A 229 19.07 12.20 0.18
N PHE A 230 18.73 13.47 -0.06
CA PHE A 230 19.06 14.15 -1.31
C PHE A 230 20.52 14.63 -1.40
N GLU A 231 21.17 14.91 -0.25
CA GLU A 231 22.58 15.26 -0.17
C GLU A 231 23.50 14.06 -0.38
N ALA A 232 23.01 12.85 -0.15
CA ALA A 232 23.76 11.60 -0.28
C ALA A 232 23.76 11.03 -1.71
N GLU A 233 23.03 11.65 -2.64
CA GLU A 233 22.91 11.30 -4.07
C GLU A 233 23.74 12.22 -4.97
#